data_08450771cd4706230d24c47782b8df7a
#
_entry.id   08450771cd4706230d24c47782b8df7a
#
_cell.length_a   1.000
_cell.length_b   1.000
_cell.length_c   1.000
_cell.angle_alpha   90.00
_cell.angle_beta   90.00
_cell.angle_gamma   90.00
#
_symmetry.space_group_name_H-M   'P 1'
#
loop_
_entity.id
_entity.type
_entity.pdbx_description
1 polymer ?
#
loop_
_entity_poly.entity_id
_entity_poly.type
_entity_poly.pdbx_seq_one_letter_code
_entity_poly.pdbx_strand_id
1 'polypeptide(L)'
;MGKSFFYRVMELDLLGNVFLLAASVMLFLALQYTEERVPWSSPLVVGLLTGCGVTFIVFIAWQWWKQDGALMPPRILQQRTVAAACASAFCIYSAILIQTYYLPQWFQAVKGDSATHAGVNMIPYVAANAVFSLLAGIFVSKNGYFTAPAIIGMCIGTVGCGLISTIGPDTSSSKWIGYEILASAGIGMAIQQGFTAIQIVLPLDDVAVGTAAVVAFQSLGGAIFISVGNTILQNSLLDADLPGVDKNAVITAGASAFRQHVTAEQLPMVVNVYNKALEKVFIAAIPMAGLAVIASCFMEWRNVKDQRKADVEAQNKAHARRGEVEKSIYEAHRRSAMSGTTTLN
;
A
#
# COMPACT_ATOMS: atom_id res chain seq x y z
N MET A 1 -24.02 28.99 8.82
CA MET A 1 -25.21 28.11 8.84
C MET A 1 -24.77 26.72 8.48
N GLY A 2 -24.87 25.74 9.41
CA GLY A 2 -24.43 24.36 9.15
C GLY A 2 -25.33 23.70 8.11
N LYS A 3 -24.73 23.22 7.02
CA LYS A 3 -25.44 22.39 6.03
C LYS A 3 -26.07 21.19 6.76
N SER A 4 -27.33 20.89 6.49
CA SER A 4 -28.04 19.73 7.07
C SER A 4 -27.22 18.45 6.83
N PHE A 5 -27.25 17.51 7.78
CA PHE A 5 -26.59 16.20 7.67
C PHE A 5 -26.94 15.50 6.34
N PHE A 6 -28.19 15.59 5.91
CA PHE A 6 -28.66 15.01 4.63
C PHE A 6 -27.97 15.64 3.41
N TYR A 7 -27.70 16.93 3.45
CA TYR A 7 -26.99 17.63 2.35
C TYR A 7 -25.53 17.20 2.25
N ARG A 8 -24.87 16.97 3.39
CA ARG A 8 -23.49 16.44 3.42
C ARG A 8 -23.40 15.01 2.91
N VAL A 9 -24.42 14.18 3.18
CA VAL A 9 -24.48 12.80 2.65
C VAL A 9 -24.71 12.79 1.14
N MET A 10 -25.48 13.75 0.59
CA MET A 10 -25.66 13.89 -0.86
C MET A 10 -24.43 14.47 -1.58
N GLU A 11 -23.55 15.18 -0.87
CA GLU A 11 -22.25 15.63 -1.39
C GLU A 11 -21.25 14.47 -1.50
N LEU A 12 -21.45 13.37 -0.75
CA LEU A 12 -20.67 12.14 -0.90
C LEU A 12 -21.01 11.44 -2.22
N ASP A 13 -19.98 11.04 -2.95
CA ASP A 13 -20.15 10.28 -4.19
C ASP A 13 -20.58 8.83 -3.90
N LEU A 14 -21.86 8.65 -3.49
CA LEU A 14 -22.41 7.34 -3.13
C LEU A 14 -22.36 6.35 -4.29
N LEU A 15 -22.66 6.81 -5.52
CA LEU A 15 -22.61 5.95 -6.71
C LEU A 15 -21.19 5.54 -7.05
N GLY A 16 -20.23 6.47 -7.02
CA GLY A 16 -18.81 6.15 -7.20
C GLY A 16 -18.32 5.17 -6.15
N ASN A 17 -18.78 5.32 -4.89
CA ASN A 17 -18.44 4.40 -3.81
C ASN A 17 -19.00 2.98 -4.05
N VAL A 18 -20.25 2.87 -4.51
CA VAL A 18 -20.88 1.58 -4.87
C VAL A 18 -20.11 0.90 -6.00
N PHE A 19 -19.74 1.63 -7.06
CA PHE A 19 -18.94 1.06 -8.15
C PHE A 19 -17.56 0.58 -7.69
N LEU A 20 -16.86 1.37 -6.88
CA LEU A 20 -15.55 1.00 -6.34
C LEU A 20 -15.64 -0.23 -5.42
N LEU A 21 -16.64 -0.27 -4.52
CA LEU A 21 -16.88 -1.41 -3.66
C LEU A 21 -17.22 -2.66 -4.45
N ALA A 22 -18.13 -2.57 -5.43
CA ALA A 22 -18.51 -3.70 -6.27
C ALA A 22 -17.31 -4.25 -7.06
N ALA A 23 -16.51 -3.37 -7.67
CA ALA A 23 -15.30 -3.79 -8.37
C ALA A 23 -14.28 -4.45 -7.43
N SER A 24 -14.06 -3.87 -6.24
CA SER A 24 -13.13 -4.42 -5.23
C SER A 24 -13.60 -5.78 -4.71
N VAL A 25 -14.89 -5.92 -4.40
CA VAL A 25 -15.45 -7.20 -3.93
C VAL A 25 -15.32 -8.28 -5.00
N MET A 26 -15.65 -7.96 -6.26
CA MET A 26 -15.50 -8.91 -7.38
C MET A 26 -14.03 -9.31 -7.57
N LEU A 27 -13.09 -8.38 -7.46
CA LEU A 27 -11.67 -8.68 -7.54
C LEU A 27 -11.24 -9.61 -6.41
N PHE A 28 -11.55 -9.27 -5.15
CA PHE A 28 -11.14 -10.06 -4.00
C PHE A 28 -11.78 -11.46 -4.00
N LEU A 29 -13.04 -11.58 -4.40
CA LEU A 29 -13.66 -12.89 -4.57
C LEU A 29 -12.99 -13.70 -5.67
N ALA A 30 -12.67 -13.11 -6.82
CA ALA A 30 -11.95 -13.80 -7.88
C ALA A 30 -10.59 -14.31 -7.39
N LEU A 31 -9.84 -13.49 -6.66
CA LEU A 31 -8.55 -13.86 -6.07
C LEU A 31 -8.72 -14.96 -5.01
N GLN A 32 -9.72 -14.87 -4.14
CA GLN A 32 -10.02 -15.88 -3.12
C GLN A 32 -10.37 -17.24 -3.75
N TYR A 33 -11.24 -17.27 -4.76
CA TYR A 33 -11.58 -18.54 -5.44
C TYR A 33 -10.36 -19.20 -6.09
N THR A 34 -9.42 -18.40 -6.63
CA THR A 34 -8.17 -18.97 -7.17
C THR A 34 -7.24 -19.50 -6.06
N GLU A 35 -7.29 -18.94 -4.86
CA GLU A 35 -6.60 -19.50 -3.69
C GLU A 35 -7.24 -20.84 -3.26
N GLU A 36 -8.55 -20.99 -3.39
CA GLU A 36 -9.31 -22.23 -3.14
C GLU A 36 -9.21 -23.23 -4.29
N ARG A 37 -8.29 -23.04 -5.24
CA ARG A 37 -7.99 -23.91 -6.39
C ARG A 37 -9.06 -23.94 -7.50
N VAL A 38 -9.91 -22.95 -7.56
CA VAL A 38 -10.75 -22.78 -8.74
C VAL A 38 -9.87 -22.29 -9.89
N PRO A 39 -9.82 -22.99 -11.05
CA PRO A 39 -8.96 -22.57 -12.15
C PRO A 39 -9.26 -21.16 -12.64
N TRP A 40 -8.24 -20.43 -13.03
CA TRP A 40 -8.37 -19.08 -13.62
C TRP A 40 -9.30 -19.06 -14.85
N SER A 41 -9.38 -20.19 -15.57
CA SER A 41 -10.26 -20.37 -16.73
C SER A 41 -11.70 -20.72 -16.37
N SER A 42 -12.05 -20.86 -15.10
CA SER A 42 -13.42 -21.19 -14.69
C SER A 42 -14.39 -20.06 -15.04
N PRO A 43 -15.63 -20.37 -15.47
CA PRO A 43 -16.62 -19.34 -15.79
C PRO A 43 -16.89 -18.38 -14.65
N LEU A 44 -16.76 -18.85 -13.39
CA LEU A 44 -16.96 -18.03 -12.19
C LEU A 44 -15.85 -16.99 -12.03
N VAL A 45 -14.57 -17.39 -12.10
CA VAL A 45 -13.43 -16.47 -11.96
C VAL A 45 -13.39 -15.50 -13.13
N VAL A 46 -13.57 -16.00 -14.37
CA VAL A 46 -13.65 -15.15 -15.57
C VAL A 46 -14.80 -14.15 -15.48
N GLY A 47 -15.98 -14.60 -15.00
CA GLY A 47 -17.14 -13.72 -14.78
C GLY A 47 -16.88 -12.64 -13.76
N LEU A 48 -16.26 -12.97 -12.61
CA LEU A 48 -15.90 -12.01 -11.58
C LEU A 48 -14.84 -10.99 -12.07
N LEU A 49 -13.80 -11.45 -12.78
CA LEU A 49 -12.77 -10.56 -13.32
C LEU A 49 -13.32 -9.66 -14.43
N THR A 50 -14.17 -10.19 -15.30
CA THR A 50 -14.83 -9.38 -16.34
C THR A 50 -15.77 -8.36 -15.72
N GLY A 51 -16.58 -8.79 -14.74
CA GLY A 51 -17.46 -7.90 -13.98
C GLY A 51 -16.68 -6.80 -13.24
N CYS A 52 -15.57 -7.15 -12.59
CA CYS A 52 -14.66 -6.19 -11.98
C CYS A 52 -14.14 -5.19 -13.01
N GLY A 53 -13.62 -5.66 -14.15
CA GLY A 53 -13.09 -4.80 -15.20
C GLY A 53 -14.12 -3.82 -15.74
N VAL A 54 -15.32 -4.32 -16.07
CA VAL A 54 -16.43 -3.47 -16.57
C VAL A 54 -16.85 -2.44 -15.52
N THR A 55 -17.05 -2.88 -14.26
CA THR A 55 -17.45 -1.97 -13.18
C THR A 55 -16.38 -0.93 -12.88
N PHE A 56 -15.10 -1.30 -12.97
CA PHE A 56 -13.99 -0.36 -12.79
C PHE A 56 -13.90 0.67 -13.94
N ILE A 57 -14.16 0.27 -15.18
CA ILE A 57 -14.25 1.19 -16.32
C ILE A 57 -15.43 2.17 -16.11
N VAL A 58 -16.59 1.68 -15.69
CA VAL A 58 -17.74 2.51 -15.36
C VAL A 58 -17.41 3.47 -14.22
N PHE A 59 -16.71 3.01 -13.18
CA PHE A 59 -16.20 3.85 -12.09
C PHE A 59 -15.32 4.97 -12.61
N ILE A 60 -14.32 4.67 -13.45
CA ILE A 60 -13.43 5.68 -14.04
C ILE A 60 -14.24 6.70 -14.86
N ALA A 61 -15.14 6.23 -15.73
CA ALA A 61 -15.99 7.11 -16.54
C ALA A 61 -16.86 8.03 -15.65
N TRP A 62 -17.41 7.48 -14.56
CA TRP A 62 -18.17 8.23 -13.58
C TRP A 62 -17.33 9.32 -12.89
N GLN A 63 -16.08 9.01 -12.47
CA GLN A 63 -15.16 9.96 -11.86
C GLN A 63 -14.83 11.12 -12.82
N TRP A 64 -14.58 10.80 -14.11
CA TRP A 64 -14.34 11.81 -15.15
C TRP A 64 -15.54 12.70 -15.41
N TRP A 65 -16.75 12.16 -15.35
CA TRP A 65 -17.98 12.93 -15.54
C TRP A 65 -18.27 13.84 -14.34
N LYS A 66 -18.05 13.35 -13.12
CA LYS A 66 -18.38 14.07 -11.89
C LYS A 66 -17.33 15.10 -11.45
N GLN A 67 -16.10 15.00 -11.95
CA GLN A 67 -14.99 15.94 -11.69
C GLN A 67 -14.74 16.17 -10.19
N ASP A 68 -14.87 17.44 -9.70
CA ASP A 68 -14.57 17.82 -8.32
C ASP A 68 -15.53 17.22 -7.28
N GLY A 69 -16.71 16.77 -7.68
CA GLY A 69 -17.64 16.04 -6.81
C GLY A 69 -17.43 14.55 -6.78
N ALA A 70 -16.40 14.03 -7.44
CA ALA A 70 -16.06 12.61 -7.50
C ALA A 70 -15.38 12.13 -6.22
N LEU A 71 -15.46 10.82 -5.94
CA LEU A 71 -14.78 10.18 -4.82
C LEU A 71 -13.25 10.34 -4.91
N MET A 72 -12.72 10.21 -6.13
CA MET A 72 -11.31 10.42 -6.46
C MET A 72 -11.20 11.41 -7.64
N PRO A 73 -11.22 12.74 -7.38
CA PRO A 73 -11.18 13.73 -8.44
C PRO A 73 -9.98 13.53 -9.37
N PRO A 74 -10.19 13.47 -10.70
CA PRO A 74 -9.12 13.26 -11.67
C PRO A 74 -7.98 14.29 -11.56
N ARG A 75 -8.30 15.54 -11.19
CA ARG A 75 -7.30 16.60 -10.98
C ARG A 75 -6.27 16.26 -9.89
N ILE A 76 -6.67 15.49 -8.86
CA ILE A 76 -5.79 15.06 -7.77
C ILE A 76 -4.90 13.91 -8.25
N LEU A 77 -5.50 12.88 -8.88
CA LEU A 77 -4.75 11.71 -9.36
C LEU A 77 -3.80 12.02 -10.52
N GLN A 78 -4.12 13.03 -11.36
CA GLN A 78 -3.24 13.46 -12.45
C GLN A 78 -2.03 14.27 -11.97
N GLN A 79 -2.04 14.73 -10.73
CA GLN A 79 -0.87 15.41 -10.18
C GLN A 79 0.30 14.42 -10.09
N ARG A 80 1.42 14.79 -10.72
CA ARG A 80 2.60 13.92 -10.88
C ARG A 80 3.04 13.23 -9.59
N THR A 81 3.13 13.99 -8.50
CA THR A 81 3.58 13.45 -7.20
C THR A 81 2.55 12.52 -6.58
N VAL A 82 1.25 12.81 -6.73
CA VAL A 82 0.17 11.93 -6.24
C VAL A 82 0.15 10.62 -7.00
N ALA A 83 0.20 10.67 -8.34
CA ALA A 83 0.28 9.47 -9.16
C ALA A 83 1.51 8.62 -8.83
N ALA A 84 2.67 9.26 -8.67
CA ALA A 84 3.92 8.60 -8.28
C ALA A 84 3.83 7.97 -6.88
N ALA A 85 3.21 8.66 -5.91
CA ALA A 85 2.99 8.15 -4.56
C ALA A 85 2.06 6.92 -4.56
N CYS A 86 0.96 6.96 -5.32
CA CYS A 86 0.05 5.83 -5.48
C CYS A 86 0.76 4.63 -6.14
N ALA A 87 1.50 4.84 -7.23
CA ALA A 87 2.25 3.80 -7.91
C ALA A 87 3.34 3.20 -7.01
N SER A 88 4.09 4.04 -6.30
CA SER A 88 5.09 3.60 -5.32
C SER A 88 4.45 2.80 -4.20
N ALA A 89 3.32 3.25 -3.64
CA ALA A 89 2.59 2.57 -2.60
C ALA A 89 2.08 1.19 -3.04
N PHE A 90 1.52 1.08 -4.24
CA PHE A 90 1.14 -0.21 -4.85
C PHE A 90 2.33 -1.17 -4.89
N CYS A 91 3.46 -0.71 -5.42
CA CYS A 91 4.66 -1.54 -5.60
C CYS A 91 5.30 -1.94 -4.26
N ILE A 92 5.40 -1.02 -3.29
CA ILE A 92 5.94 -1.29 -1.96
C ILE A 92 5.10 -2.34 -1.24
N TYR A 93 3.76 -2.17 -1.25
CA TYR A 93 2.87 -3.11 -0.57
C TYR A 93 2.79 -4.47 -1.26
N SER A 94 2.95 -4.53 -2.57
CA SER A 94 3.13 -5.79 -3.29
C SER A 94 4.36 -6.57 -2.78
N ALA A 95 5.49 -5.90 -2.62
CA ALA A 95 6.72 -6.53 -2.13
C ALA A 95 6.64 -6.90 -0.64
N ILE A 96 6.12 -6.01 0.21
CA ILE A 96 6.03 -6.27 1.66
C ILE A 96 5.06 -7.41 1.98
N LEU A 97 3.90 -7.49 1.29
CA LEU A 97 2.92 -8.53 1.57
C LEU A 97 3.37 -9.90 1.05
N ILE A 98 4.12 -9.97 -0.06
CA ILE A 98 4.80 -11.22 -0.44
C ILE A 98 5.70 -11.70 0.71
N GLN A 99 6.55 -10.83 1.24
CA GLN A 99 7.50 -11.22 2.28
C GLN A 99 6.81 -11.57 3.59
N THR A 100 5.91 -10.73 4.08
CA THR A 100 5.24 -10.94 5.37
C THR A 100 4.30 -12.15 5.37
N TYR A 101 3.78 -12.54 4.20
CA TYR A 101 2.90 -13.70 4.07
C TYR A 101 3.67 -15.00 3.82
N TYR A 102 4.71 -14.98 2.97
CA TYR A 102 5.41 -16.20 2.55
C TYR A 102 6.66 -16.52 3.35
N LEU A 103 7.31 -15.57 4.05
CA LEU A 103 8.41 -15.87 4.96
C LEU A 103 8.00 -16.79 6.14
N PRO A 104 6.90 -16.53 6.85
CA PRO A 104 6.42 -17.47 7.87
C PRO A 104 6.11 -18.86 7.31
N GLN A 105 5.62 -18.94 6.07
CA GLN A 105 5.40 -20.23 5.41
C GLN A 105 6.74 -20.93 5.09
N TRP A 106 7.75 -20.17 4.71
CA TRP A 106 9.10 -20.72 4.50
C TRP A 106 9.69 -21.30 5.78
N PHE A 107 9.57 -20.61 6.92
CA PHE A 107 10.02 -21.12 8.22
C PHE A 107 9.27 -22.42 8.59
N GLN A 108 7.97 -22.49 8.37
CA GLN A 108 7.18 -23.67 8.68
C GLN A 108 7.48 -24.82 7.71
N ALA A 109 7.52 -24.59 6.42
CA ALA A 109 7.70 -25.64 5.42
C ALA A 109 9.15 -26.13 5.34
N VAL A 110 10.12 -25.20 5.30
CA VAL A 110 11.52 -25.52 5.02
C VAL A 110 12.29 -25.81 6.31
N LYS A 111 12.18 -24.93 7.32
CA LYS A 111 12.85 -25.13 8.61
C LYS A 111 12.10 -26.10 9.53
N GLY A 112 10.80 -26.32 9.32
CA GLY A 112 9.96 -27.18 10.16
C GLY A 112 9.54 -26.54 11.46
N ASP A 113 9.57 -25.22 11.52
CA ASP A 113 9.18 -24.46 12.71
C ASP A 113 7.67 -24.52 12.94
N SER A 114 7.25 -24.44 14.20
CA SER A 114 5.86 -24.23 14.53
C SER A 114 5.40 -22.83 14.06
N ALA A 115 4.09 -22.62 13.91
CA ALA A 115 3.53 -21.31 13.55
C ALA A 115 3.98 -20.21 14.51
N THR A 116 4.05 -20.50 15.82
CA THR A 116 4.52 -19.55 16.83
C THR A 116 6.00 -19.21 16.63
N HIS A 117 6.85 -20.22 16.38
CA HIS A 117 8.28 -20.01 16.17
C HIS A 117 8.57 -19.27 14.87
N ALA A 118 7.83 -19.58 13.81
CA ALA A 118 7.89 -18.83 12.55
C ALA A 118 7.53 -17.34 12.75
N GLY A 119 6.53 -17.04 13.59
CA GLY A 119 6.19 -15.68 13.99
C GLY A 119 7.29 -14.96 14.77
N VAL A 120 7.99 -15.67 15.66
CA VAL A 120 9.16 -15.14 16.40
C VAL A 120 10.31 -14.85 15.43
N ASN A 121 10.54 -15.70 14.44
CA ASN A 121 11.56 -15.49 13.43
C ASN A 121 11.31 -14.25 12.55
N MET A 122 10.08 -13.75 12.46
CA MET A 122 9.74 -12.49 11.79
C MET A 122 10.04 -11.22 12.60
N ILE A 123 10.44 -11.34 13.88
CA ILE A 123 10.73 -10.16 14.73
C ILE A 123 11.82 -9.27 14.12
N PRO A 124 12.94 -9.77 13.56
CA PRO A 124 13.96 -8.94 12.93
C PRO A 124 13.39 -8.09 11.79
N TYR A 125 12.51 -8.70 10.98
CA TYR A 125 11.85 -8.00 9.87
C TYR A 125 10.98 -6.85 10.37
N VAL A 126 10.08 -7.11 11.32
CA VAL A 126 9.14 -6.11 11.85
C VAL A 126 9.87 -5.01 12.62
N ALA A 127 10.85 -5.38 13.44
CA ALA A 127 11.64 -4.43 14.22
C ALA A 127 12.45 -3.49 13.31
N ALA A 128 13.12 -4.04 12.28
CA ALA A 128 13.86 -3.23 11.32
C ALA A 128 12.94 -2.27 10.56
N ASN A 129 11.74 -2.73 10.14
CA ASN A 129 10.75 -1.86 9.51
C ASN A 129 10.40 -0.66 10.38
N ALA A 130 10.07 -0.89 11.64
CA ALA A 130 9.70 0.16 12.57
C ALA A 130 10.85 1.15 12.85
N VAL A 131 12.05 0.63 13.11
CA VAL A 131 13.24 1.46 13.39
C VAL A 131 13.60 2.34 12.20
N PHE A 132 13.68 1.75 11.00
CA PHE A 132 14.08 2.51 9.81
C PHE A 132 12.97 3.46 9.30
N SER A 133 11.70 3.15 9.52
CA SER A 133 10.60 4.08 9.29
C SER A 133 10.72 5.32 10.21
N LEU A 134 11.02 5.10 11.51
CA LEU A 134 11.26 6.18 12.46
C LEU A 134 12.48 7.03 12.07
N LEU A 135 13.59 6.39 11.71
CA LEU A 135 14.81 7.09 11.26
C LEU A 135 14.58 7.93 10.01
N ALA A 136 13.82 7.39 9.04
CA ALA A 136 13.41 8.14 7.85
C ALA A 136 12.53 9.35 8.20
N GLY A 137 11.57 9.20 9.13
CA GLY A 137 10.75 10.31 9.64
C GLY A 137 11.59 11.40 10.30
N ILE A 138 12.57 11.03 11.13
CA ILE A 138 13.51 11.97 11.76
C ILE A 138 14.37 12.67 10.68
N PHE A 139 14.85 11.93 9.68
CA PHE A 139 15.61 12.52 8.57
C PHE A 139 14.79 13.55 7.80
N VAL A 140 13.55 13.22 7.43
CA VAL A 140 12.64 14.15 6.74
C VAL A 140 12.33 15.38 7.59
N SER A 141 12.09 15.20 8.89
CA SER A 141 11.84 16.30 9.82
C SER A 141 13.04 17.25 9.92
N LYS A 142 14.28 16.71 9.91
CA LYS A 142 15.51 17.52 10.01
C LYS A 142 15.92 18.17 8.68
N ASN A 143 15.84 17.43 7.57
CA ASN A 143 16.35 17.86 6.27
C ASN A 143 15.25 18.40 5.34
N GLY A 144 14.02 17.98 5.54
CA GLY A 144 12.86 18.42 4.75
C GLY A 144 12.61 17.64 3.46
N TYR A 145 13.49 16.74 3.03
CA TYR A 145 13.36 16.00 1.78
C TYR A 145 12.84 14.60 2.01
N PHE A 146 11.60 14.31 1.59
CA PHE A 146 10.95 12.99 1.72
C PHE A 146 11.32 12.04 0.56
N THR A 147 11.66 12.57 -0.61
CA THR A 147 12.00 11.78 -1.81
C THR A 147 13.30 10.99 -1.63
N ALA A 148 14.28 11.55 -0.91
CA ALA A 148 15.58 10.90 -0.68
C ALA A 148 15.44 9.57 0.07
N PRO A 149 14.79 9.47 1.26
CA PRO A 149 14.60 8.21 1.94
C PRO A 149 13.68 7.24 1.18
N ALA A 150 12.73 7.72 0.36
CA ALA A 150 11.92 6.87 -0.50
C ALA A 150 12.80 6.13 -1.52
N ILE A 151 13.65 6.84 -2.25
CA ILE A 151 14.51 6.26 -3.29
C ILE A 151 15.60 5.35 -2.66
N ILE A 152 16.35 5.88 -1.70
CA ILE A 152 17.45 5.14 -1.06
C ILE A 152 16.89 3.89 -0.36
N GLY A 153 15.78 4.05 0.36
CA GLY A 153 15.11 2.94 1.02
C GLY A 153 14.74 1.85 0.04
N MET A 154 14.07 2.19 -1.05
CA MET A 154 13.66 1.16 -2.02
C MET A 154 14.83 0.55 -2.80
N CYS A 155 15.94 1.26 -3.02
CA CYS A 155 17.16 0.66 -3.54
C CYS A 155 17.69 -0.42 -2.59
N ILE A 156 17.79 -0.12 -1.30
CA ILE A 156 18.22 -1.08 -0.26
C ILE A 156 17.19 -2.23 -0.16
N GLY A 157 15.89 -1.91 -0.15
CA GLY A 157 14.82 -2.90 -0.10
C GLY A 157 14.84 -3.86 -1.28
N THR A 158 15.12 -3.38 -2.49
CA THR A 158 15.24 -4.23 -3.69
C THR A 158 16.40 -5.23 -3.57
N VAL A 159 17.54 -4.78 -3.07
CA VAL A 159 18.68 -5.68 -2.79
C VAL A 159 18.30 -6.70 -1.72
N GLY A 160 17.63 -6.28 -0.65
CA GLY A 160 17.14 -7.17 0.41
C GLY A 160 16.14 -8.20 -0.10
N CYS A 161 15.18 -7.81 -0.97
CA CYS A 161 14.26 -8.73 -1.63
C CYS A 161 15.01 -9.77 -2.47
N GLY A 162 16.04 -9.33 -3.21
CA GLY A 162 16.91 -10.23 -3.96
C GLY A 162 17.66 -11.23 -3.07
N LEU A 163 18.13 -10.80 -1.91
CA LEU A 163 18.81 -11.70 -0.95
C LEU A 163 17.82 -12.69 -0.31
N ILE A 164 16.60 -12.26 0.02
CA ILE A 164 15.56 -13.18 0.54
C ILE A 164 15.22 -14.26 -0.49
N SER A 165 15.23 -13.98 -1.78
CA SER A 165 14.96 -15.01 -2.80
C SER A 165 16.05 -16.07 -2.90
N THR A 166 17.20 -15.90 -2.23
CA THR A 166 18.31 -16.87 -2.23
C THR A 166 18.35 -17.74 -0.99
N ILE A 167 17.38 -17.63 -0.06
CA ILE A 167 17.36 -18.46 1.14
C ILE A 167 17.04 -19.93 0.81
N GLY A 168 17.74 -20.84 1.46
CA GLY A 168 17.57 -22.27 1.26
C GLY A 168 17.54 -23.04 2.59
N PRO A 169 17.29 -24.37 2.55
CA PRO A 169 17.22 -25.20 3.74
C PRO A 169 18.44 -25.08 4.65
N ASP A 170 19.63 -24.92 4.05
CA ASP A 170 20.90 -24.84 4.77
C ASP A 170 21.33 -23.43 5.15
N THR A 171 20.49 -22.43 4.85
CA THR A 171 20.79 -21.04 5.19
C THR A 171 20.84 -20.85 6.70
N SER A 172 21.99 -20.36 7.21
CA SER A 172 22.20 -20.11 8.63
C SER A 172 21.32 -18.94 9.14
N SER A 173 21.03 -18.96 10.45
CA SER A 173 20.19 -17.92 11.07
C SER A 173 20.76 -16.51 10.89
N SER A 174 22.06 -16.34 10.99
CA SER A 174 22.71 -15.04 10.77
C SER A 174 22.49 -14.48 9.37
N LYS A 175 22.38 -15.34 8.35
CA LYS A 175 22.18 -14.90 6.97
C LYS A 175 20.74 -14.46 6.74
N TRP A 176 19.73 -15.29 7.06
CA TRP A 176 18.35 -14.94 6.80
C TRP A 176 17.89 -13.75 7.67
N ILE A 177 18.37 -13.65 8.94
CA ILE A 177 18.14 -12.46 9.79
C ILE A 177 18.70 -11.19 9.12
N GLY A 178 19.93 -11.27 8.60
CA GLY A 178 20.56 -10.14 7.89
C GLY A 178 19.77 -9.72 6.64
N TYR A 179 19.25 -10.68 5.88
CA TYR A 179 18.46 -10.43 4.69
C TYR A 179 17.10 -9.81 5.01
N GLU A 180 16.43 -10.29 6.06
CA GLU A 180 15.19 -9.71 6.59
C GLU A 180 15.38 -8.27 7.04
N ILE A 181 16.44 -8.00 7.82
CA ILE A 181 16.76 -6.65 8.28
C ILE A 181 17.00 -5.73 7.08
N LEU A 182 17.77 -6.16 6.09
CA LEU A 182 18.10 -5.32 4.94
C LEU A 182 16.85 -5.00 4.08
N ALA A 183 16.05 -6.02 3.78
CA ALA A 183 14.83 -5.85 3.01
C ALA A 183 13.84 -4.91 3.71
N SER A 184 13.61 -5.20 4.98
CA SER A 184 12.63 -4.49 5.79
C SER A 184 13.10 -3.07 6.17
N ALA A 185 14.38 -2.83 6.38
CA ALA A 185 14.95 -1.50 6.58
C ALA A 185 14.70 -0.60 5.37
N GLY A 186 14.95 -1.13 4.17
CA GLY A 186 14.69 -0.38 2.94
C GLY A 186 13.23 -0.03 2.75
N ILE A 187 12.34 -1.01 2.91
CA ILE A 187 10.90 -0.82 2.82
C ILE A 187 10.41 0.15 3.91
N GLY A 188 10.88 0.01 5.15
CA GLY A 188 10.52 0.88 6.27
C GLY A 188 10.87 2.36 6.02
N MET A 189 12.01 2.64 5.39
CA MET A 189 12.38 4.01 4.99
C MET A 189 11.40 4.62 3.98
N ALA A 190 10.85 3.83 3.10
CA ALA A 190 10.04 4.29 1.97
C ALA A 190 8.53 4.34 2.26
N ILE A 191 8.01 3.44 3.10
CA ILE A 191 6.58 3.18 3.27
C ILE A 191 5.77 4.43 3.65
N GLN A 192 6.32 5.33 4.48
CA GLN A 192 5.63 6.54 4.94
C GLN A 192 5.80 7.73 3.98
N GLN A 193 6.70 7.65 3.00
CA GLN A 193 7.03 8.82 2.18
C GLN A 193 5.91 9.16 1.20
N GLY A 194 5.10 8.19 0.77
CA GLY A 194 3.91 8.44 -0.04
C GLY A 194 2.90 9.34 0.68
N PHE A 195 2.62 9.07 1.95
CA PHE A 195 1.73 9.91 2.77
C PHE A 195 2.31 11.30 3.02
N THR A 196 3.61 11.38 3.27
CA THR A 196 4.30 12.66 3.43
C THR A 196 4.21 13.50 2.15
N ALA A 197 4.39 12.88 0.99
CA ALA A 197 4.26 13.53 -0.30
C ALA A 197 2.87 14.15 -0.51
N ILE A 198 1.80 13.39 -0.20
CA ILE A 198 0.41 13.84 -0.29
C ILE A 198 0.16 15.07 0.57
N GLN A 199 0.62 15.04 1.83
CA GLN A 199 0.43 16.13 2.79
C GLN A 199 1.14 17.44 2.39
N ILE A 200 2.19 17.34 1.55
CA ILE A 200 2.99 18.49 1.14
C ILE A 200 2.48 19.08 -0.17
N VAL A 201 2.02 18.23 -1.07
CA VAL A 201 1.72 18.64 -2.45
C VAL A 201 0.25 19.06 -2.60
N LEU A 202 -0.65 18.50 -1.78
CA LEU A 202 -2.08 18.80 -1.86
C LEU A 202 -2.50 19.90 -0.88
N PRO A 203 -3.51 20.74 -1.26
CA PRO A 203 -4.20 21.60 -0.32
C PRO A 203 -4.85 20.79 0.81
N LEU A 204 -5.02 21.39 1.98
CA LEU A 204 -5.59 20.72 3.18
C LEU A 204 -6.92 20.02 2.92
N ASP A 205 -7.77 20.60 2.10
CA ASP A 205 -9.09 20.05 1.74
C ASP A 205 -9.00 18.76 0.92
N ASP A 206 -7.91 18.58 0.17
CA ASP A 206 -7.69 17.44 -0.73
C ASP A 206 -6.80 16.33 -0.11
N VAL A 207 -6.12 16.62 1.02
CA VAL A 207 -5.18 15.65 1.66
C VAL A 207 -5.88 14.35 2.04
N ALA A 208 -7.11 14.42 2.54
CA ALA A 208 -7.88 13.25 2.93
C ALA A 208 -8.14 12.32 1.72
N VAL A 209 -8.51 12.90 0.58
CA VAL A 209 -8.76 12.16 -0.67
C VAL A 209 -7.48 11.56 -1.22
N GLY A 210 -6.38 12.32 -1.25
CA GLY A 210 -5.07 11.84 -1.69
C GLY A 210 -4.56 10.70 -0.81
N THR A 211 -4.74 10.80 0.51
CA THR A 211 -4.37 9.75 1.47
C THR A 211 -5.20 8.48 1.23
N ALA A 212 -6.51 8.61 1.03
CA ALA A 212 -7.39 7.48 0.72
C ALA A 212 -6.98 6.79 -0.58
N ALA A 213 -6.57 7.56 -1.60
CA ALA A 213 -6.06 7.01 -2.85
C ALA A 213 -4.79 6.17 -2.62
N VAL A 214 -3.81 6.67 -1.87
CA VAL A 214 -2.59 5.91 -1.52
C VAL A 214 -2.94 4.61 -0.83
N VAL A 215 -3.84 4.62 0.18
CA VAL A 215 -4.28 3.41 0.90
C VAL A 215 -4.98 2.43 -0.03
N ALA A 216 -5.81 2.89 -0.95
CA ALA A 216 -6.49 2.04 -1.93
C ALA A 216 -5.46 1.31 -2.83
N PHE A 217 -4.45 2.03 -3.34
CA PHE A 217 -3.38 1.43 -4.16
C PHE A 217 -2.52 0.46 -3.35
N GLN A 218 -2.23 0.74 -2.07
CA GLN A 218 -1.55 -0.20 -1.16
C GLN A 218 -2.35 -1.51 -1.03
N SER A 219 -3.64 -1.41 -0.75
CA SER A 219 -4.50 -2.58 -0.56
C SER A 219 -4.61 -3.43 -1.84
N LEU A 220 -4.75 -2.77 -2.99
CA LEU A 220 -4.78 -3.45 -4.29
C LEU A 220 -3.46 -4.16 -4.58
N GLY A 221 -2.32 -3.49 -4.40
CA GLY A 221 -1.00 -4.07 -4.61
C GLY A 221 -0.79 -5.31 -3.78
N GLY A 222 -1.09 -5.20 -2.48
CA GLY A 222 -0.96 -6.30 -1.55
C GLY A 222 -1.83 -7.51 -1.88
N ALA A 223 -3.12 -7.29 -2.11
CA ALA A 223 -4.06 -8.36 -2.39
C ALA A 223 -3.73 -9.10 -3.71
N ILE A 224 -3.42 -8.35 -4.78
CA ILE A 224 -3.05 -8.94 -6.06
C ILE A 224 -1.78 -9.79 -5.92
N PHE A 225 -0.76 -9.28 -5.25
CA PHE A 225 0.53 -9.99 -5.19
C PHE A 225 0.56 -11.14 -4.18
N ILE A 226 -0.28 -11.15 -3.15
CA ILE A 226 -0.52 -12.36 -2.35
C ILE A 226 -1.10 -13.47 -3.24
N SER A 227 -2.10 -13.17 -4.05
CA SER A 227 -2.72 -14.15 -4.93
C SER A 227 -1.79 -14.61 -6.06
N VAL A 228 -0.99 -13.69 -6.64
CA VAL A 228 0.08 -14.05 -7.59
C VAL A 228 1.07 -15.00 -6.94
N GLY A 229 1.52 -14.72 -5.71
CA GLY A 229 2.41 -15.58 -4.96
C GLY A 229 1.82 -16.97 -4.71
N ASN A 230 0.53 -17.04 -4.35
CA ASN A 230 -0.16 -18.31 -4.15
C ASN A 230 -0.25 -19.13 -5.45
N THR A 231 -0.56 -18.48 -6.56
CA THR A 231 -0.60 -19.13 -7.89
C THR A 231 0.79 -19.65 -8.27
N ILE A 232 1.86 -18.89 -8.05
CA ILE A 232 3.24 -19.32 -8.31
C ILE A 232 3.60 -20.52 -7.44
N LEU A 233 3.27 -20.47 -6.14
CA LEU A 233 3.54 -21.55 -5.19
C LEU A 233 2.83 -22.84 -5.60
N GLN A 234 1.52 -22.79 -5.81
CA GLN A 234 0.72 -23.96 -6.15
C GLN A 234 1.15 -24.59 -7.48
N ASN A 235 1.30 -23.79 -8.54
CA ASN A 235 1.75 -24.29 -9.84
C ASN A 235 3.15 -24.90 -9.74
N SER A 236 4.07 -24.27 -9.01
CA SER A 236 5.43 -24.82 -8.83
C SER A 236 5.44 -26.15 -8.09
N LEU A 237 4.54 -26.35 -7.13
CA LEU A 237 4.37 -27.63 -6.43
C LEU A 237 3.71 -28.70 -7.32
N LEU A 238 2.75 -28.34 -8.14
CA LEU A 238 2.06 -29.24 -9.07
C LEU A 238 2.98 -29.73 -10.19
N ASP A 239 3.81 -28.81 -10.73
CA ASP A 239 4.73 -29.10 -11.84
C ASP A 239 5.98 -29.88 -11.39
N ALA A 240 6.25 -29.91 -10.08
CA ALA A 240 7.43 -30.59 -9.55
C ALA A 240 7.36 -32.12 -9.76
N ASP A 241 8.50 -32.73 -10.06
CA ASP A 241 8.61 -34.19 -10.11
C ASP A 241 8.78 -34.74 -8.69
N LEU A 242 7.70 -35.33 -8.17
CA LEU A 242 7.63 -35.89 -6.81
C LEU A 242 7.10 -37.34 -6.89
N PRO A 243 7.96 -38.31 -7.24
CA PRO A 243 7.55 -39.68 -7.39
C PRO A 243 7.03 -40.27 -6.06
N GLY A 244 5.85 -40.88 -6.12
CA GLY A 244 5.20 -41.53 -4.97
C GLY A 244 4.62 -40.57 -3.91
N VAL A 245 4.59 -39.24 -4.17
CA VAL A 245 3.98 -38.26 -3.27
C VAL A 245 2.66 -37.75 -3.86
N ASP A 246 1.60 -37.73 -3.06
CA ASP A 246 0.36 -37.05 -3.43
C ASP A 246 0.52 -35.54 -3.31
N LYS A 247 0.80 -34.89 -4.46
CA LYS A 247 1.00 -33.44 -4.55
C LYS A 247 -0.22 -32.66 -4.05
N ASN A 248 -1.43 -33.17 -4.31
CA ASN A 248 -2.65 -32.52 -3.86
C ASN A 248 -2.80 -32.57 -2.35
N ALA A 249 -2.43 -33.67 -1.71
CA ALA A 249 -2.39 -33.78 -0.25
C ALA A 249 -1.38 -32.79 0.35
N VAL A 250 -0.17 -32.69 -0.21
CA VAL A 250 0.87 -31.75 0.22
C VAL A 250 0.38 -30.29 0.13
N ILE A 251 -0.21 -29.91 -0.99
CA ILE A 251 -0.70 -28.55 -1.19
C ILE A 251 -1.90 -28.26 -0.26
N THR A 252 -2.82 -29.23 -0.08
CA THR A 252 -4.01 -29.05 0.79
C THR A 252 -3.63 -28.94 2.26
N ALA A 253 -2.66 -29.72 2.70
CA ALA A 253 -2.14 -29.67 4.07
C ALA A 253 -1.43 -28.32 4.36
N GLY A 254 -0.89 -27.65 3.33
CA GLY A 254 -0.17 -26.39 3.47
C GLY A 254 1.19 -26.51 4.15
N ALA A 255 1.85 -25.37 4.38
CA ALA A 255 3.22 -25.30 4.88
C ALA A 255 3.44 -25.96 6.25
N SER A 256 2.42 -25.96 7.11
CA SER A 256 2.53 -26.45 8.49
C SER A 256 2.30 -27.96 8.64
N ALA A 257 1.45 -28.56 7.78
CA ALA A 257 0.97 -29.92 8.00
C ALA A 257 1.41 -30.94 6.93
N PHE A 258 2.00 -30.51 5.80
CA PHE A 258 2.39 -31.46 4.72
C PHE A 258 3.36 -32.52 5.20
N ARG A 259 4.18 -32.25 6.24
CA ARG A 259 5.13 -33.20 6.81
C ARG A 259 4.46 -34.47 7.37
N GLN A 260 3.17 -34.40 7.69
CA GLN A 260 2.36 -35.55 8.16
C GLN A 260 1.90 -36.45 7.00
N HIS A 261 1.96 -35.94 5.75
CA HIS A 261 1.49 -36.63 4.54
C HIS A 261 2.63 -37.20 3.69
N VAL A 262 3.89 -37.12 4.17
CA VAL A 262 5.08 -37.60 3.47
C VAL A 262 5.89 -38.53 4.36
N THR A 263 6.57 -39.53 3.78
CA THR A 263 7.48 -40.42 4.53
C THR A 263 8.79 -39.72 4.86
N ALA A 264 9.52 -40.25 5.86
CA ALA A 264 10.80 -39.69 6.22
C ALA A 264 11.83 -39.68 5.06
N GLU A 265 11.74 -40.63 4.14
CA GLU A 265 12.59 -40.70 2.95
C GLU A 265 12.22 -39.62 1.89
N GLN A 266 10.95 -39.31 1.77
CA GLN A 266 10.46 -38.33 0.82
C GLN A 266 10.63 -36.89 1.32
N LEU A 267 10.69 -36.68 2.64
CA LEU A 267 10.69 -35.37 3.27
C LEU A 267 11.77 -34.43 2.74
N PRO A 268 13.06 -34.81 2.58
CA PRO A 268 14.08 -33.89 2.06
C PRO A 268 13.79 -33.42 0.63
N MET A 269 13.25 -34.31 -0.20
CA MET A 269 12.90 -33.98 -1.58
C MET A 269 11.73 -32.98 -1.61
N VAL A 270 10.67 -33.21 -0.82
CA VAL A 270 9.50 -32.31 -0.76
C VAL A 270 9.89 -30.94 -0.19
N VAL A 271 10.72 -30.89 0.86
CA VAL A 271 11.24 -29.64 1.43
C VAL A 271 12.02 -28.82 0.39
N ASN A 272 12.86 -29.50 -0.41
CA ASN A 272 13.64 -28.81 -1.46
C ASN A 272 12.71 -28.26 -2.56
N VAL A 273 11.70 -29.01 -2.98
CA VAL A 273 10.70 -28.55 -3.95
C VAL A 273 9.91 -27.36 -3.39
N TYR A 274 9.48 -27.45 -2.12
CA TYR A 274 8.76 -26.36 -1.46
C TYR A 274 9.63 -25.09 -1.36
N ASN A 275 10.91 -25.25 -1.03
CA ASN A 275 11.86 -24.13 -1.01
C ASN A 275 11.99 -23.46 -2.39
N LYS A 276 12.17 -24.25 -3.46
CA LYS A 276 12.24 -23.72 -4.82
C LYS A 276 10.95 -23.03 -5.28
N ALA A 277 9.81 -23.53 -4.83
CA ALA A 277 8.52 -22.90 -5.11
C ALA A 277 8.41 -21.53 -4.41
N LEU A 278 8.80 -21.45 -3.14
CA LEU A 278 8.82 -20.19 -2.38
C LEU A 278 9.89 -19.20 -2.90
N GLU A 279 11.05 -19.69 -3.35
CA GLU A 279 12.06 -18.87 -4.02
C GLU A 279 11.47 -18.11 -5.22
N LYS A 280 10.69 -18.82 -6.08
CA LYS A 280 10.00 -18.16 -7.21
C LYS A 280 8.98 -17.10 -6.74
N VAL A 281 8.31 -17.33 -5.61
CA VAL A 281 7.41 -16.34 -5.03
C VAL A 281 8.19 -15.10 -4.56
N PHE A 282 9.31 -15.28 -3.87
CA PHE A 282 10.15 -14.15 -3.43
C PHE A 282 10.78 -13.40 -4.61
N ILE A 283 11.11 -14.07 -5.71
CA ILE A 283 11.57 -13.42 -6.94
C ILE A 283 10.51 -12.45 -7.48
N ALA A 284 9.21 -12.74 -7.35
CA ALA A 284 8.15 -11.84 -7.78
C ALA A 284 8.11 -10.50 -6.99
N ALA A 285 8.68 -10.45 -5.79
CA ALA A 285 8.79 -9.21 -5.02
C ALA A 285 9.88 -8.26 -5.57
N ILE A 286 10.92 -8.79 -6.23
CA ILE A 286 12.07 -8.00 -6.70
C ILE A 286 11.66 -6.94 -7.73
N PRO A 287 10.96 -7.29 -8.83
CA PRO A 287 10.53 -6.29 -9.81
C PRO A 287 9.60 -5.24 -9.20
N MET A 288 8.76 -5.61 -8.23
CA MET A 288 7.90 -4.65 -7.56
C MET A 288 8.70 -3.67 -6.70
N ALA A 289 9.68 -4.15 -5.94
CA ALA A 289 10.58 -3.27 -5.20
C ALA A 289 11.38 -2.34 -6.15
N GLY A 290 11.85 -2.85 -7.29
CA GLY A 290 12.52 -2.06 -8.32
C GLY A 290 11.62 -1.01 -8.98
N LEU A 291 10.38 -1.37 -9.30
CA LEU A 291 9.39 -0.41 -9.82
C LEU A 291 9.03 0.67 -8.80
N ALA A 292 9.05 0.36 -7.50
CA ALA A 292 8.88 1.35 -6.45
C ALA A 292 10.01 2.39 -6.43
N VAL A 293 11.26 2.01 -6.74
CA VAL A 293 12.38 2.96 -6.93
C VAL A 293 12.05 3.92 -8.07
N ILE A 294 11.66 3.36 -9.23
CA ILE A 294 11.32 4.16 -10.41
C ILE A 294 10.16 5.11 -10.09
N ALA A 295 9.07 4.61 -9.50
CA ALA A 295 7.94 5.44 -9.11
C ALA A 295 8.34 6.56 -8.14
N SER A 296 9.20 6.25 -7.16
CA SER A 296 9.70 7.25 -6.21
C SER A 296 10.55 8.34 -6.87
N CYS A 297 11.27 8.04 -7.94
CA CYS A 297 12.02 9.05 -8.71
C CYS A 297 11.11 10.07 -9.42
N PHE A 298 9.85 9.71 -9.69
CA PHE A 298 8.88 10.65 -10.28
C PHE A 298 8.23 11.58 -9.26
N MET A 299 8.43 11.36 -7.96
CA MET A 299 7.98 12.31 -6.92
C MET A 299 8.79 13.61 -6.99
N GLU A 300 8.13 14.74 -6.75
CA GLU A 300 8.79 16.06 -6.74
C GLU A 300 9.74 16.20 -5.54
N TRP A 301 10.90 16.81 -5.79
CA TRP A 301 11.89 17.16 -4.77
C TRP A 301 11.49 18.45 -4.04
N ARG A 302 10.36 18.40 -3.29
CA ARG A 302 9.91 19.55 -2.48
C ARG A 302 10.44 19.43 -1.06
N ASN A 303 10.75 20.59 -0.48
CA ASN A 303 11.17 20.68 0.91
C ASN A 303 9.95 20.91 1.82
N VAL A 304 9.68 19.97 2.73
CA VAL A 304 8.61 20.05 3.73
C VAL A 304 8.63 21.32 4.55
N LYS A 305 9.84 21.81 4.88
CA LYS A 305 10.00 22.98 5.73
C LYS A 305 9.62 24.27 5.03
N ASP A 306 9.92 24.37 3.74
CA ASP A 306 9.61 25.56 2.96
C ASP A 306 8.10 25.63 2.69
N GLN A 307 7.47 24.49 2.41
CA GLN A 307 6.02 24.41 2.26
C GLN A 307 5.31 24.80 3.57
N ARG A 308 5.75 24.24 4.71
CA ARG A 308 5.17 24.57 6.02
C ARG A 308 5.31 26.05 6.37
N LYS A 309 6.43 26.70 6.02
CA LYS A 309 6.59 28.14 6.20
C LYS A 309 5.62 28.93 5.33
N ALA A 310 5.48 28.55 4.06
CA ALA A 310 4.54 29.18 3.14
C ALA A 310 3.09 29.05 3.63
N ASP A 311 2.70 27.88 4.14
CA ASP A 311 1.35 27.65 4.68
C ASP A 311 1.08 28.50 5.93
N VAL A 312 2.06 28.59 6.86
CA VAL A 312 1.95 29.45 8.05
C VAL A 312 1.84 30.92 7.66
N GLU A 313 2.64 31.39 6.68
CA GLU A 313 2.54 32.75 6.19
C GLU A 313 1.20 33.04 5.51
N ALA A 314 0.68 32.08 4.74
CA ALA A 314 -0.62 32.20 4.11
C ALA A 314 -1.76 32.25 5.16
N GLN A 315 -1.70 31.44 6.20
CA GLN A 315 -2.64 31.47 7.31
C GLN A 315 -2.57 32.81 8.08
N ASN A 316 -1.38 33.29 8.37
CA ASN A 316 -1.21 34.59 9.06
C ASN A 316 -1.76 35.75 8.23
N LYS A 317 -1.53 35.74 6.90
CA LYS A 317 -2.11 36.75 5.99
C LYS A 317 -3.65 36.65 5.93
N ALA A 318 -4.20 35.44 5.95
CA ALA A 318 -5.66 35.22 5.97
C ALA A 318 -6.28 35.72 7.29
N HIS A 319 -5.63 35.47 8.43
CA HIS A 319 -6.06 35.97 9.74
C HIS A 319 -6.00 37.51 9.80
N ALA A 320 -4.92 38.13 9.30
CA ALA A 320 -4.79 39.58 9.24
C ALA A 320 -5.91 40.22 8.41
N ARG A 321 -6.20 39.66 7.21
CA ARG A 321 -7.31 40.14 6.35
C ARG A 321 -8.67 39.99 7.03
N ARG A 322 -8.94 38.89 7.73
CA ARG A 322 -10.19 38.72 8.50
C ARG A 322 -10.31 39.77 9.58
N GLY A 323 -9.25 40.06 10.33
CA GLY A 323 -9.25 41.11 11.36
C GLY A 323 -9.48 42.49 10.79
N GLU A 324 -8.95 42.82 9.59
CA GLU A 324 -9.21 44.08 8.90
C GLU A 324 -10.67 44.22 8.46
N VAL A 325 -11.24 43.14 7.89
CA VAL A 325 -12.66 43.09 7.49
C VAL A 325 -13.59 43.25 8.70
N GLU A 326 -13.29 42.57 9.80
CA GLU A 326 -14.07 42.68 11.04
C GLU A 326 -14.02 44.09 11.64
N LYS A 327 -12.85 44.73 11.64
CA LYS A 327 -12.70 46.13 12.03
C LYS A 327 -13.50 47.07 11.09
N SER A 328 -13.43 46.87 9.79
CA SER A 328 -14.18 47.69 8.84
C SER A 328 -15.70 47.55 8.99
N ILE A 329 -16.19 46.35 9.28
CA ILE A 329 -17.62 46.09 9.57
C ILE A 329 -18.01 46.78 10.89
N TYR A 330 -17.21 46.67 11.92
CA TYR A 330 -17.45 47.32 13.20
C TYR A 330 -17.51 48.85 13.07
N GLU A 331 -16.56 49.44 12.32
CA GLU A 331 -16.54 50.88 12.06
C GLU A 331 -17.75 51.36 11.22
N ALA A 332 -18.19 50.56 10.22
CA ALA A 332 -19.36 50.84 9.44
C ALA A 332 -20.62 50.81 10.30
N HIS A 333 -20.80 49.82 11.17
CA HIS A 333 -21.89 49.74 12.12
C HIS A 333 -21.92 50.94 13.10
N ARG A 334 -20.73 51.34 13.60
CA ARG A 334 -20.58 52.49 14.51
C ARG A 334 -20.99 53.81 13.82
N ARG A 335 -20.59 54.02 12.54
CA ARG A 335 -20.99 55.19 11.76
C ARG A 335 -22.50 55.22 11.47
N SER A 336 -23.09 54.08 11.15
CA SER A 336 -24.52 53.93 10.95
C SER A 336 -25.35 54.25 12.24
N ALA A 337 -24.87 53.79 13.39
CA ALA A 337 -25.48 54.08 14.68
C ALA A 337 -25.39 55.57 15.08
N MET A 338 -24.28 56.24 14.71
CA MET A 338 -24.16 57.70 14.94
C MET A 338 -24.99 58.57 14.01
N SER A 339 -25.22 58.13 12.77
CA SER A 339 -26.07 58.85 11.81
C SER A 339 -27.58 58.74 12.10
N GLY A 340 -27.98 57.61 12.72
CA GLY A 340 -29.42 57.40 13.12
C GLY A 340 -29.86 58.21 14.32
N THR A 341 -28.94 58.80 15.10
CA THR A 341 -29.29 59.66 16.23
C THR A 341 -29.46 61.15 15.89
N THR A 342 -29.17 61.55 14.65
CA THR A 342 -29.26 63.01 14.24
C THR A 342 -30.58 63.35 13.56
N THR A 343 -31.55 62.44 13.43
CA THR A 343 -32.84 62.70 12.77
C THR A 343 -34.05 62.71 13.72
N LEU A 344 -33.83 62.85 15.04
CA LEU A 344 -34.91 62.98 16.05
C LEU A 344 -34.72 64.26 16.85
N ASN A 345 -34.67 65.46 16.18
CA ASN A 345 -34.95 66.75 16.81
C ASN A 345 -35.75 67.64 15.85
#